data_b7bdd68bfac7b37ac0a521cd2acb2906
#
_entry.id   b7bdd68bfac7b37ac0a521cd2acb2906
#
_cell.length_a   1.000
_cell.length_b   1.000
_cell.length_c   1.000
_cell.angle_alpha   90.00
_cell.angle_beta   90.00
_cell.angle_gamma   90.00
#
_symmetry.space_group_name_H-M   'P 1'
#
loop_
_entity.id
_entity.type
_entity.pdbx_description
1 polymer ?
#
loop_
_entity_poly.entity_id
_entity_poly.type
_entity_poly.pdbx_seq_one_letter_code
_entity_poly.pdbx_strand_id
1 'polypeptide(L)'
;MQYMSIITNFGCHYKCPYCIVKENNLHIPRTTLAGLDNLEEALKENGCNIVSISGGGDPLHEYEKHVDWYRKLFGIVRKCHINSSTRPIPVEMHTSYMTDETSFPFYDCYRVVYHANSIDQLSHIRRIGDEITRAVFVVTADYTIADIMDIALLVKNSTEIDELSFRQLVDDKYTEQHYLEDYLRMGHKKLWWYIEQNDYNLYYAENEVSGRYRDFEKEVL
;
A
#
# COMPACT_ATOMS: atom_id res chain seq x y z
N MET A 1 -4.63 -15.28 -3.55
CA MET A 1 -3.44 -14.51 -4.00
C MET A 1 -2.76 -14.08 -2.73
N GLN A 2 -1.47 -14.45 -2.55
CA GLN A 2 -0.78 -14.16 -1.29
C GLN A 2 0.07 -12.90 -1.45
N TYR A 3 -0.22 -11.88 -0.65
CA TYR A 3 0.53 -10.63 -0.56
C TYR A 3 1.57 -10.70 0.55
N MET A 4 2.72 -10.09 0.32
CA MET A 4 3.67 -9.75 1.38
C MET A 4 3.88 -8.23 1.39
N SER A 5 3.51 -7.61 2.49
CA SER A 5 3.67 -6.17 2.71
C SER A 5 5.00 -5.90 3.40
N ILE A 6 5.92 -5.23 2.71
CA ILE A 6 7.20 -4.82 3.28
C ILE A 6 7.00 -3.52 4.03
N ILE A 7 7.20 -3.56 5.35
CA ILE A 7 7.07 -2.41 6.23
C ILE A 7 8.32 -1.55 6.13
N THR A 8 8.19 -0.33 5.64
CA THR A 8 9.33 0.60 5.48
C THR A 8 9.60 1.43 6.72
N ASN A 9 8.57 1.99 7.33
CA ASN A 9 8.64 2.90 8.48
C ASN A 9 9.74 3.98 8.35
N PHE A 10 9.89 4.55 7.15
CA PHE A 10 10.87 5.61 6.88
C PHE A 10 10.45 6.99 7.41
N GLY A 11 9.23 7.12 7.87
CA GLY A 11 8.57 8.35 8.25
C GLY A 11 7.35 8.61 7.38
N CYS A 12 6.70 9.76 7.55
CA CYS A 12 5.51 10.08 6.78
C CYS A 12 5.32 11.59 6.64
N HIS A 13 4.94 12.05 5.45
CA HIS A 13 4.60 13.44 5.15
C HIS A 13 3.23 13.85 5.72
N TYR A 14 2.34 12.88 5.95
CA TYR A 14 0.92 13.09 6.24
C TYR A 14 0.56 12.76 7.69
N LYS A 15 -0.56 13.34 8.09
CA LYS A 15 -1.23 13.07 9.38
C LYS A 15 -2.64 12.56 9.09
N CYS A 16 -2.73 11.34 8.51
CA CYS A 16 -4.04 10.75 8.25
C CYS A 16 -4.78 10.52 9.56
N PRO A 17 -6.06 10.90 9.65
CA PRO A 17 -6.84 10.76 10.88
C PRO A 17 -7.11 9.30 11.28
N TYR A 18 -6.95 8.38 10.33
CA TYR A 18 -7.11 6.93 10.51
C TYR A 18 -5.78 6.17 10.51
N CYS A 19 -4.67 6.84 10.83
CA CYS A 19 -3.35 6.22 10.80
C CYS A 19 -3.18 5.24 11.97
N ILE A 20 -3.24 3.94 11.69
CA ILE A 20 -3.12 2.89 12.71
C ILE A 20 -1.86 3.03 13.57
N VAL A 21 -0.74 3.47 12.99
CA VAL A 21 0.52 3.65 13.72
C VAL A 21 0.42 4.78 14.74
N LYS A 22 -0.15 5.94 14.32
CA LYS A 22 -0.25 7.13 15.19
C LYS A 22 -1.35 6.99 16.22
N GLU A 23 -2.52 6.49 15.84
CA GLU A 23 -3.65 6.34 16.74
C GLU A 23 -3.39 5.32 17.86
N ASN A 24 -2.65 4.26 17.54
CA ASN A 24 -2.33 3.21 18.52
C ASN A 24 -0.92 3.38 19.10
N ASN A 25 -0.21 4.47 18.79
CA ASN A 25 1.16 4.74 19.24
C ASN A 25 2.10 3.54 19.01
N LEU A 26 2.02 2.90 17.84
CA LEU A 26 2.80 1.70 17.52
C LEU A 26 4.25 2.06 17.20
N HIS A 27 5.18 1.32 17.79
CA HIS A 27 6.61 1.47 17.57
C HIS A 27 7.12 0.35 16.66
N ILE A 28 6.88 0.50 15.36
CA ILE A 28 7.31 -0.46 14.34
C ILE A 28 8.76 -0.16 13.91
N PRO A 29 9.62 -1.18 13.81
CA PRO A 29 10.99 -0.98 13.38
C PRO A 29 11.08 -0.48 11.94
N ARG A 30 12.07 0.37 11.66
CA ARG A 30 12.44 0.73 10.28
C ARG A 30 13.14 -0.46 9.64
N THR A 31 12.76 -0.79 8.41
CA THR A 31 13.46 -1.85 7.66
C THR A 31 14.82 -1.35 7.20
N THR A 32 15.88 -2.04 7.64
CA THR A 32 17.28 -1.75 7.28
C THR A 32 17.70 -2.50 6.01
N LEU A 33 18.89 -2.21 5.48
CA LEU A 33 19.48 -3.00 4.39
C LEU A 33 19.69 -4.46 4.79
N ALA A 34 20.17 -4.70 6.01
CA ALA A 34 20.36 -6.05 6.55
C ALA A 34 19.02 -6.75 6.83
N GLY A 35 17.98 -5.97 7.14
CA GLY A 35 16.62 -6.47 7.33
C GLY A 35 15.97 -7.06 6.08
N LEU A 36 16.61 -6.94 4.91
CA LEU A 36 16.17 -7.56 3.65
C LEU A 36 16.90 -8.88 3.33
N ASP A 37 17.84 -9.34 4.16
CA ASP A 37 18.69 -10.49 3.81
C ASP A 37 17.91 -11.79 3.65
N ASN A 38 16.86 -11.99 4.43
CA ASN A 38 16.00 -13.18 4.37
C ASN A 38 14.76 -13.00 3.47
N LEU A 39 14.58 -11.86 2.79
CA LEU A 39 13.37 -11.58 2.02
C LEU A 39 13.13 -12.59 0.88
N GLU A 40 14.18 -13.01 0.18
CA GLU A 40 14.08 -13.98 -0.92
C GLU A 40 13.51 -15.32 -0.44
N GLU A 41 14.01 -15.81 0.68
CA GLU A 41 13.55 -17.05 1.33
C GLU A 41 12.11 -16.90 1.81
N ALA A 42 11.81 -15.80 2.52
CA ALA A 42 10.48 -15.49 3.01
C ALA A 42 9.42 -15.46 1.89
N LEU A 43 9.72 -14.85 0.76
CA LEU A 43 8.81 -14.80 -0.39
C LEU A 43 8.54 -16.20 -0.97
N LYS A 44 9.57 -17.05 -1.06
CA LYS A 44 9.45 -18.42 -1.59
C LYS A 44 8.70 -19.35 -0.65
N GLU A 45 9.06 -19.36 0.63
CA GLU A 45 8.46 -20.23 1.64
C GLU A 45 6.97 -19.94 1.84
N ASN A 46 6.58 -18.68 1.75
CA ASN A 46 5.18 -18.28 1.92
C ASN A 46 4.37 -18.26 0.61
N GLY A 47 4.96 -18.66 -0.51
CA GLY A 47 4.28 -18.72 -1.80
C GLY A 47 3.71 -17.37 -2.24
N CYS A 48 4.43 -16.28 -1.93
CA CYS A 48 4.00 -14.94 -2.25
C CYS A 48 4.02 -14.69 -3.75
N ASN A 49 3.01 -14.00 -4.25
CA ASN A 49 2.86 -13.67 -5.66
C ASN A 49 2.64 -12.18 -5.92
N ILE A 50 2.63 -11.36 -4.89
CA ILE A 50 2.69 -9.90 -4.96
C ILE A 50 3.48 -9.40 -3.76
N VAL A 51 4.38 -8.45 -3.99
CA VAL A 51 5.04 -7.64 -2.96
C VAL A 51 4.41 -6.27 -2.93
N SER A 52 4.01 -5.82 -1.74
CA SER A 52 3.50 -4.47 -1.50
C SER A 52 4.50 -3.71 -0.64
N ILE A 53 4.99 -2.58 -1.09
CA ILE A 53 5.84 -1.70 -0.29
C ILE A 53 4.92 -0.72 0.42
N SER A 54 4.71 -0.92 1.71
CA SER A 54 3.72 -0.16 2.49
C SER A 54 3.91 -0.33 3.99
N GLY A 55 3.27 0.52 4.75
CA GLY A 55 3.20 0.37 6.21
C GLY A 55 4.29 1.10 6.99
N GLY A 56 3.96 1.46 8.23
CA GLY A 56 4.83 2.18 9.15
C GLY A 56 5.03 3.66 8.83
N GLY A 57 4.61 4.12 7.67
CA GLY A 57 4.80 5.47 7.16
C GLY A 57 4.52 5.53 5.67
N ASP A 58 5.09 6.52 5.00
CA ASP A 58 5.07 6.61 3.54
C ASP A 58 6.40 6.08 2.99
N PRO A 59 6.40 5.10 2.09
CA PRO A 59 7.62 4.57 1.50
C PRO A 59 8.49 5.63 0.80
N LEU A 60 7.88 6.67 0.26
CA LEU A 60 8.60 7.74 -0.43
C LEU A 60 9.06 8.89 0.49
N HIS A 61 8.81 8.77 1.79
CA HIS A 61 9.36 9.75 2.73
C HIS A 61 10.88 9.72 2.70
N GLU A 62 11.51 10.87 2.34
CA GLU A 62 12.97 11.02 2.20
C GLU A 62 13.63 9.89 1.37
N TYR A 63 12.98 9.50 0.26
CA TYR A 63 13.38 8.34 -0.55
C TYR A 63 14.84 8.36 -1.02
N GLU A 64 15.42 9.54 -1.23
CA GLU A 64 16.82 9.69 -1.63
C GLU A 64 17.79 9.08 -0.61
N LYS A 65 17.38 9.08 0.66
CA LYS A 65 18.17 8.44 1.74
C LYS A 65 18.06 6.92 1.73
N HIS A 66 17.12 6.37 0.96
CA HIS A 66 16.77 4.96 0.94
C HIS A 66 17.01 4.28 -0.41
N VAL A 67 17.71 4.92 -1.34
CA VAL A 67 17.95 4.42 -2.71
C VAL A 67 18.60 3.04 -2.71
N ASP A 68 19.58 2.79 -1.84
CA ASP A 68 20.26 1.49 -1.78
C ASP A 68 19.36 0.39 -1.22
N TRP A 69 18.46 0.73 -0.31
CA TRP A 69 17.42 -0.17 0.18
C TRP A 69 16.49 -0.59 -0.97
N TYR A 70 16.03 0.36 -1.79
CA TYR A 70 15.19 0.08 -2.95
C TYR A 70 15.91 -0.78 -3.98
N ARG A 71 17.17 -0.47 -4.29
CA ARG A 71 17.98 -1.28 -5.21
C ARG A 71 18.10 -2.73 -4.74
N LYS A 72 18.33 -2.93 -3.45
CA LYS A 72 18.42 -4.26 -2.87
C LYS A 72 17.08 -4.98 -2.94
N LEU A 73 16.00 -4.33 -2.52
CA LEU A 73 14.63 -4.88 -2.56
C LEU A 73 14.27 -5.36 -3.98
N PHE A 74 14.34 -4.47 -4.96
CA PHE A 74 14.01 -4.81 -6.35
C PHE A 74 14.95 -5.88 -6.93
N GLY A 75 16.23 -5.84 -6.55
CA GLY A 75 17.20 -6.88 -6.93
C GLY A 75 16.84 -8.27 -6.41
N ILE A 76 16.27 -8.36 -5.20
CA ILE A 76 15.76 -9.61 -4.63
C ILE A 76 14.47 -10.04 -5.34
N VAL A 77 13.48 -9.16 -5.43
CA VAL A 77 12.16 -9.50 -5.97
C VAL A 77 12.23 -9.94 -7.44
N ARG A 78 13.09 -9.33 -8.26
CA ARG A 78 13.31 -9.74 -9.66
C ARG A 78 13.78 -11.18 -9.82
N LYS A 79 14.42 -11.78 -8.80
CA LYS A 79 14.86 -13.19 -8.80
C LYS A 79 13.74 -14.13 -8.37
N CYS A 80 12.70 -13.62 -7.74
CA CYS A 80 11.56 -14.40 -7.27
C CYS A 80 10.49 -14.49 -8.37
N HIS A 81 9.95 -15.68 -8.59
CA HIS A 81 9.01 -15.94 -9.68
C HIS A 81 7.71 -16.55 -9.13
N ILE A 82 6.60 -16.22 -9.79
CA ILE A 82 5.29 -16.74 -9.41
C ILE A 82 5.19 -18.22 -9.81
N ASN A 83 5.02 -19.12 -8.85
CA ASN A 83 4.61 -20.53 -9.06
C ASN A 83 5.26 -21.20 -10.30
N SER A 84 6.57 -21.30 -10.34
CA SER A 84 7.32 -21.92 -11.47
C SER A 84 7.16 -21.21 -12.82
N SER A 85 6.60 -20.02 -12.85
CA SER A 85 6.52 -19.18 -14.05
C SER A 85 7.84 -18.45 -14.28
N THR A 86 8.04 -17.94 -15.49
CA THR A 86 9.18 -17.06 -15.80
C THR A 86 8.92 -15.60 -15.43
N ARG A 87 7.71 -15.29 -14.91
CA ARG A 87 7.33 -13.91 -14.57
C ARG A 87 7.81 -13.59 -13.16
N PRO A 88 8.55 -12.50 -12.97
CA PRO A 88 8.91 -12.02 -11.63
C PRO A 88 7.66 -11.66 -10.82
N ILE A 89 7.79 -11.67 -9.50
CA ILE A 89 6.72 -11.22 -8.60
C ILE A 89 6.50 -9.72 -8.83
N PRO A 90 5.26 -9.27 -9.11
CA PRO A 90 4.95 -7.85 -9.27
C PRO A 90 5.08 -7.11 -7.94
N VAL A 91 5.52 -5.86 -8.02
CA VAL A 91 5.67 -4.96 -6.88
C VAL A 91 4.62 -3.85 -6.96
N GLU A 92 3.93 -3.60 -5.85
CA GLU A 92 3.05 -2.46 -5.67
C GLU A 92 3.70 -1.47 -4.68
N MET A 93 3.70 -0.19 -5.04
CA MET A 93 4.11 0.90 -4.17
C MET A 93 2.88 1.62 -3.62
N HIS A 94 2.75 1.70 -2.31
CA HIS A 94 1.67 2.43 -1.65
C HIS A 94 2.19 3.74 -1.07
N THR A 95 1.71 4.86 -1.59
CA THR A 95 2.18 6.18 -1.15
C THR A 95 1.02 7.18 -1.06
N SER A 96 1.17 8.18 -0.20
CA SER A 96 0.34 9.38 -0.21
C SER A 96 1.10 10.58 -0.82
N TYR A 97 2.35 10.38 -1.22
CA TYR A 97 3.18 11.43 -1.81
C TYR A 97 2.88 11.54 -3.31
N MET A 98 2.24 12.62 -3.69
CA MET A 98 1.88 12.93 -5.06
C MET A 98 2.86 13.99 -5.59
N THR A 99 3.67 13.63 -6.57
CA THR A 99 4.75 14.47 -7.09
C THR A 99 4.90 14.29 -8.59
N ASP A 100 5.41 15.32 -9.25
CA ASP A 100 5.78 15.30 -10.67
C ASP A 100 7.22 14.80 -10.89
N GLU A 101 7.95 14.44 -9.82
CA GLU A 101 9.32 13.96 -9.95
C GLU A 101 9.36 12.54 -10.54
N THR A 102 10.16 12.37 -11.60
CA THR A 102 10.30 11.11 -12.33
C THR A 102 11.43 10.23 -11.80
N SER A 103 12.14 10.68 -10.77
CA SER A 103 13.33 10.00 -10.23
C SER A 103 13.04 8.91 -9.19
N PHE A 104 11.77 8.67 -8.88
CA PHE A 104 11.33 7.67 -7.93
C PHE A 104 11.52 6.22 -8.41
N PRO A 105 11.50 5.24 -7.50
CA PRO A 105 11.63 3.83 -7.84
C PRO A 105 10.39 3.23 -8.54
N PHE A 106 9.55 4.05 -9.16
CA PHE A 106 8.31 3.62 -9.82
C PHE A 106 8.53 2.73 -11.03
N TYR A 107 9.63 2.91 -11.75
CA TYR A 107 9.95 2.09 -12.94
C TYR A 107 10.04 0.60 -12.67
N ASP A 108 10.21 0.22 -11.42
CA ASP A 108 10.28 -1.18 -11.00
C ASP A 108 8.94 -1.68 -10.45
N CYS A 109 7.93 -0.82 -10.40
CA CYS A 109 6.62 -1.15 -9.88
C CYS A 109 5.65 -1.57 -10.99
N TYR A 110 4.90 -2.63 -10.74
CA TYR A 110 3.76 -3.02 -11.56
C TYR A 110 2.58 -2.07 -11.35
N ARG A 111 2.42 -1.57 -10.10
CA ARG A 111 1.34 -0.67 -9.72
C ARG A 111 1.84 0.35 -8.72
N VAL A 112 1.38 1.59 -8.89
CA VAL A 112 1.50 2.65 -7.87
C VAL A 112 0.11 2.94 -7.31
N VAL A 113 0.00 2.87 -5.99
CA VAL A 113 -1.25 3.00 -5.25
C VAL A 113 -1.19 4.30 -4.43
N TYR A 114 -1.90 5.31 -4.88
CA TYR A 114 -1.96 6.61 -4.23
C TYR A 114 -3.07 6.67 -3.20
N HIS A 115 -2.73 6.83 -1.94
CA HIS A 115 -3.67 7.01 -0.84
C HIS A 115 -4.09 8.46 -0.75
N ALA A 116 -5.29 8.77 -1.25
CA ALA A 116 -5.87 10.10 -1.21
C ALA A 116 -6.76 10.28 0.04
N ASN A 117 -6.66 11.44 0.68
CA ASN A 117 -7.44 11.82 1.85
C ASN A 117 -8.55 12.84 1.51
N SER A 118 -8.53 13.38 0.29
CA SER A 118 -9.56 14.28 -0.23
C SER A 118 -9.69 14.13 -1.74
N ILE A 119 -10.82 14.52 -2.27
CA ILE A 119 -11.12 14.46 -3.70
C ILE A 119 -10.17 15.38 -4.51
N ASP A 120 -9.77 16.51 -3.95
CA ASP A 120 -8.88 17.46 -4.62
C ASP A 120 -7.51 16.86 -4.94
N GLN A 121 -7.06 15.89 -4.12
CA GLN A 121 -5.79 15.21 -4.33
C GLN A 121 -5.75 14.38 -5.62
N LEU A 122 -6.91 13.97 -6.16
CA LEU A 122 -6.95 13.26 -7.45
C LEU A 122 -6.33 14.08 -8.59
N SER A 123 -6.44 15.40 -8.53
CA SER A 123 -5.86 16.31 -9.52
C SER A 123 -4.32 16.36 -9.48
N HIS A 124 -3.71 15.88 -8.39
CA HIS A 124 -2.26 15.85 -8.21
C HIS A 124 -1.64 14.49 -8.56
N ILE A 125 -2.45 13.45 -8.79
CA ILE A 125 -1.95 12.15 -9.22
C ILE A 125 -1.46 12.27 -10.66
N ARG A 126 -0.26 11.76 -10.92
CA ARG A 126 0.34 11.67 -12.26
C ARG A 126 0.80 10.25 -12.52
N ARG A 127 0.59 9.81 -13.74
CA ARG A 127 1.21 8.61 -14.28
C ARG A 127 2.66 8.93 -14.63
N ILE A 128 3.60 8.15 -14.14
CA ILE A 128 5.03 8.41 -14.35
C ILE A 128 5.62 7.53 -15.46
N GLY A 129 5.11 6.32 -15.64
CA GLY A 129 5.55 5.36 -16.64
C GLY A 129 4.40 4.48 -17.14
N ASP A 130 4.70 3.21 -17.35
CA ASP A 130 3.73 2.21 -17.83
C ASP A 130 3.04 1.43 -16.70
N GLU A 131 3.31 1.80 -15.43
CA GLU A 131 2.66 1.19 -14.27
C GLU A 131 1.17 1.47 -14.21
N ILE A 132 0.42 0.57 -13.57
CA ILE A 132 -0.98 0.81 -13.24
C ILE A 132 -1.06 1.84 -12.12
N THR A 133 -1.71 2.95 -12.38
CA THR A 133 -1.97 3.99 -11.38
C THR A 133 -3.32 3.76 -10.72
N ARG A 134 -3.32 3.53 -9.41
CA ARG A 134 -4.53 3.32 -8.60
C ARG A 134 -4.69 4.43 -7.57
N ALA A 135 -5.88 5.05 -7.52
CA ALA A 135 -6.29 5.89 -6.41
C ALA A 135 -6.98 5.04 -5.33
N VAL A 136 -6.67 5.28 -4.07
CA VAL A 136 -7.28 4.61 -2.91
C VAL A 136 -7.80 5.65 -1.92
N PHE A 137 -9.03 5.46 -1.48
CA PHE A 137 -9.65 6.21 -0.39
C PHE A 137 -10.00 5.25 0.75
N VAL A 138 -9.60 5.61 1.97
CA VAL A 138 -10.11 4.96 3.17
C VAL A 138 -11.44 5.61 3.52
N VAL A 139 -12.53 4.83 3.50
CA VAL A 139 -13.88 5.34 3.73
C VAL A 139 -14.12 5.49 5.23
N THR A 140 -14.39 6.71 5.66
CA THR A 140 -14.74 7.05 7.04
C THR A 140 -16.25 7.28 7.18
N ALA A 141 -16.72 7.51 8.39
CA ALA A 141 -18.14 7.79 8.68
C ALA A 141 -18.66 9.09 8.01
N ASP A 142 -17.75 9.98 7.61
CA ASP A 142 -18.11 11.25 6.98
C ASP A 142 -18.46 11.13 5.50
N TYR A 143 -18.13 9.98 4.87
CA TYR A 143 -18.44 9.78 3.45
C TYR A 143 -19.93 9.53 3.23
N THR A 144 -20.43 10.11 2.14
CA THR A 144 -21.78 9.88 1.61
C THR A 144 -21.73 9.10 0.31
N ILE A 145 -22.87 8.60 -0.15
CA ILE A 145 -23.00 7.99 -1.49
C ILE A 145 -22.62 8.98 -2.58
N ALA A 146 -22.95 10.27 -2.41
CA ALA A 146 -22.59 11.31 -3.36
C ALA A 146 -21.07 11.44 -3.50
N ASP A 147 -20.34 11.47 -2.38
CA ASP A 147 -18.87 11.55 -2.40
C ASP A 147 -18.25 10.35 -3.14
N ILE A 148 -18.76 9.14 -2.88
CA ILE A 148 -18.30 7.93 -3.59
C ILE A 148 -18.51 8.05 -5.09
N MET A 149 -19.66 8.55 -5.52
CA MET A 149 -20.00 8.71 -6.94
C MET A 149 -19.18 9.81 -7.61
N ASP A 150 -18.96 10.92 -6.92
CA ASP A 150 -18.14 12.03 -7.43
C ASP A 150 -16.69 11.59 -7.63
N ILE A 151 -16.10 10.88 -6.66
CA ILE A 151 -14.78 10.27 -6.77
C ILE A 151 -14.73 9.32 -7.97
N ALA A 152 -15.72 8.42 -8.09
CA ALA A 152 -15.76 7.43 -9.17
C ALA A 152 -15.88 8.11 -10.56
N LEU A 153 -16.64 9.19 -10.66
CA LEU A 153 -16.79 9.95 -11.89
C LEU A 153 -15.50 10.67 -12.29
N LEU A 154 -14.81 11.28 -11.32
CA LEU A 154 -13.53 11.95 -11.54
C LEU A 154 -12.47 10.97 -12.00
N VAL A 155 -12.34 9.82 -11.33
CA VAL A 155 -11.38 8.78 -11.72
C VAL A 155 -11.70 8.23 -13.10
N LYS A 156 -12.97 7.96 -13.42
CA LYS A 156 -13.40 7.48 -14.74
C LYS A 156 -13.02 8.44 -15.87
N ASN A 157 -13.00 9.74 -15.61
CA ASN A 157 -12.66 10.77 -16.59
C ASN A 157 -11.17 11.15 -16.57
N SER A 158 -10.38 10.61 -15.66
CA SER A 158 -8.94 10.84 -15.58
C SER A 158 -8.21 10.04 -16.64
N THR A 159 -7.15 10.63 -17.21
CA THR A 159 -6.17 9.94 -18.07
C THR A 159 -4.96 9.43 -17.26
N GLU A 160 -4.84 9.87 -16.03
CA GLU A 160 -3.71 9.60 -15.15
C GLU A 160 -3.96 8.41 -14.21
N ILE A 161 -5.24 8.02 -14.01
CA ILE A 161 -5.64 7.00 -13.03
C ILE A 161 -6.37 5.86 -13.73
N ASP A 162 -5.84 4.65 -13.62
CA ASP A 162 -6.42 3.44 -14.23
C ASP A 162 -7.46 2.76 -13.35
N GLU A 163 -7.25 2.80 -12.04
CA GLU A 163 -8.04 2.03 -11.07
C GLU A 163 -8.44 2.89 -9.88
N LEU A 164 -9.63 2.63 -9.36
CA LEU A 164 -10.13 3.18 -8.11
C LEU A 164 -10.33 2.07 -7.09
N SER A 165 -9.95 2.33 -5.85
CA SER A 165 -10.27 1.46 -4.72
C SER A 165 -10.83 2.27 -3.56
N PHE A 166 -11.82 1.70 -2.89
CA PHE A 166 -12.25 2.13 -1.57
C PHE A 166 -11.82 1.08 -0.56
N ARG A 167 -11.24 1.53 0.53
CA ARG A 167 -10.74 0.66 1.60
C ARG A 167 -11.61 0.84 2.84
N GLN A 168 -12.01 -0.28 3.41
CA GLN A 168 -12.74 -0.31 4.68
C GLN A 168 -11.88 0.27 5.80
N LEU A 169 -12.45 1.14 6.63
CA LEU A 169 -11.89 1.53 7.92
C LEU A 169 -12.53 0.67 9.00
N VAL A 170 -11.72 0.01 9.78
CA VAL A 170 -12.15 -0.79 10.93
C VAL A 170 -11.39 -0.37 12.18
N ASP A 171 -12.01 -0.58 13.34
CA ASP A 171 -11.35 -0.42 14.63
C ASP A 171 -10.44 -1.64 14.96
N ASP A 172 -9.89 -1.67 16.16
CA ASP A 172 -9.04 -2.75 16.66
C ASP A 172 -9.75 -4.10 16.85
N LYS A 173 -11.08 -4.11 16.75
CA LYS A 173 -11.93 -5.31 16.79
C LYS A 173 -12.47 -5.72 15.43
N TYR A 174 -11.97 -5.09 14.35
CA TYR A 174 -12.47 -5.24 12.98
C TYR A 174 -13.95 -4.82 12.81
N THR A 175 -14.45 -3.94 13.67
CA THR A 175 -15.77 -3.35 13.51
C THR A 175 -15.71 -2.23 12.49
N GLU A 176 -16.59 -2.29 11.52
CA GLU A 176 -16.69 -1.29 10.45
C GLU A 176 -17.06 0.10 11.00
N GLN A 177 -16.36 1.12 10.49
CA GLN A 177 -16.48 2.50 10.95
C GLN A 177 -17.23 3.41 9.97
N HIS A 178 -18.01 2.84 9.03
CA HIS A 178 -18.87 3.58 8.10
C HIS A 178 -20.15 2.80 7.75
N TYR A 179 -21.10 3.46 7.08
CA TYR A 179 -22.42 2.90 6.77
C TYR A 179 -22.62 2.57 5.28
N LEU A 180 -21.56 2.57 4.48
CA LEU A 180 -21.61 2.45 3.02
C LEU A 180 -21.26 1.08 2.50
N GLU A 181 -21.06 0.08 3.35
CA GLU A 181 -20.53 -1.22 2.98
C GLU A 181 -21.32 -1.90 1.87
N ASP A 182 -22.63 -2.02 1.99
CA ASP A 182 -23.49 -2.65 0.98
C ASP A 182 -23.39 -1.94 -0.36
N TYR A 183 -23.31 -0.61 -0.34
CA TYR A 183 -23.15 0.19 -1.54
C TYR A 183 -21.78 -0.02 -2.20
N LEU A 184 -20.72 -0.04 -1.40
CA LEU A 184 -19.36 -0.27 -1.87
C LEU A 184 -19.19 -1.68 -2.44
N ARG A 185 -19.80 -2.69 -1.83
CA ARG A 185 -19.84 -4.07 -2.33
C ARG A 185 -20.59 -4.19 -3.65
N MET A 186 -21.70 -3.48 -3.84
CA MET A 186 -22.44 -3.47 -5.11
C MET A 186 -21.59 -2.96 -6.29
N GLY A 187 -20.74 -1.97 -6.05
CA GLY A 187 -19.84 -1.40 -7.06
C GLY A 187 -18.56 -2.19 -7.28
N HIS A 188 -18.24 -3.14 -6.38
CA HIS A 188 -17.02 -3.92 -6.44
C HIS A 188 -16.82 -4.64 -7.78
N LYS A 189 -15.62 -4.50 -8.35
CA LYS A 189 -15.22 -5.01 -9.67
C LYS A 189 -16.01 -4.46 -10.87
N LYS A 190 -16.87 -3.48 -10.67
CA LYS A 190 -17.64 -2.82 -11.73
C LYS A 190 -17.21 -1.38 -11.93
N LEU A 191 -17.16 -0.62 -10.83
CA LEU A 191 -16.82 0.81 -10.82
C LEU A 191 -15.55 1.08 -10.03
N TRP A 192 -15.27 0.25 -9.02
CA TRP A 192 -14.11 0.33 -8.13
C TRP A 192 -13.79 -1.03 -7.54
N TRP A 193 -12.64 -1.11 -6.85
CA TRP A 193 -12.31 -2.23 -5.98
C TRP A 193 -12.70 -1.85 -4.54
N TYR A 194 -13.49 -2.69 -3.88
CA TYR A 194 -13.72 -2.54 -2.45
C TYR A 194 -12.80 -3.52 -1.72
N ILE A 195 -11.96 -2.97 -0.83
CA ILE A 195 -10.94 -3.71 -0.09
C ILE A 195 -11.36 -3.76 1.37
N GLU A 196 -11.83 -4.93 1.78
CA GLU A 196 -12.16 -5.21 3.17
C GLU A 196 -10.87 -5.46 3.97
N GLN A 197 -10.87 -4.99 5.22
CA GLN A 197 -9.78 -5.25 6.14
C GLN A 197 -9.95 -6.64 6.74
N ASN A 198 -9.18 -7.56 6.24
CA ASN A 198 -9.06 -8.90 6.77
C ASN A 198 -7.60 -9.32 6.68
N ASP A 199 -7.17 -10.22 7.55
CA ASP A 199 -5.79 -10.63 7.74
C ASP A 199 -5.28 -11.55 6.61
N TYR A 200 -5.39 -11.11 5.36
CA TYR A 200 -4.91 -11.90 4.20
C TYR A 200 -3.48 -11.60 3.82
N ASN A 201 -2.90 -10.52 4.35
CA ASN A 201 -1.54 -10.14 4.01
C ASN A 201 -0.57 -10.69 5.04
N LEU A 202 0.57 -11.17 4.54
CA LEU A 202 1.74 -11.31 5.37
C LEU A 202 2.47 -9.97 5.42
N TYR A 203 3.09 -9.70 6.53
CA TYR A 203 3.95 -8.53 6.74
C TYR A 203 5.39 -9.00 6.91
N TYR A 204 6.31 -8.17 6.43
CA TYR A 204 7.74 -8.41 6.54
C TYR A 204 8.43 -7.17 7.07
N ALA A 205 9.23 -7.33 8.11
CA ALA A 205 10.12 -6.30 8.64
C ALA A 205 11.34 -6.97 9.30
N GLU A 206 12.54 -6.47 9.06
CA GLU A 206 13.78 -6.85 9.72
C GLU A 206 14.01 -8.39 9.78
N ASN A 207 13.87 -9.05 8.63
CA ASN A 207 14.02 -10.50 8.46
C ASN A 207 12.92 -11.36 9.13
N GLU A 208 11.86 -10.75 9.60
CA GLU A 208 10.74 -11.43 10.25
C GLU A 208 9.49 -11.37 9.38
N VAL A 209 8.68 -12.44 9.41
CA VAL A 209 7.37 -12.53 8.74
C VAL A 209 6.29 -12.73 9.79
N SER A 210 5.20 -11.98 9.70
CA SER A 210 4.01 -12.21 10.53
C SER A 210 2.73 -11.98 9.74
N GLY A 211 1.65 -12.64 10.15
CA GLY A 211 0.29 -12.37 9.69
C GLY A 211 -0.34 -11.13 10.32
N ARG A 212 0.30 -10.52 11.30
CA ARG A 212 -0.24 -9.38 12.04
C ARG A 212 0.76 -8.24 12.08
N TYR A 213 0.31 -7.05 11.72
CA TYR A 213 1.12 -5.85 11.75
C TYR A 213 1.67 -5.53 13.17
N ARG A 214 0.86 -5.76 14.21
CA ARG A 214 1.24 -5.49 15.61
C ARG A 214 2.33 -6.42 16.16
N ASP A 215 2.58 -7.57 15.54
CA ASP A 215 3.64 -8.48 16.01
C ASP A 215 5.04 -7.90 15.83
N PHE A 216 5.18 -6.84 15.03
CA PHE A 216 6.44 -6.11 14.86
C PHE A 216 6.63 -4.97 15.88
N GLU A 217 5.66 -4.74 16.75
CA GLU A 217 5.78 -3.74 17.80
C GLU A 217 6.92 -4.12 18.74
N LYS A 218 7.88 -3.21 18.92
CA LYS A 218 8.95 -3.40 19.89
C LYS A 218 8.62 -2.60 21.13
N GLU A 219 8.70 -3.25 22.31
CA GLU A 219 8.64 -2.53 23.55
C GLU A 219 9.74 -1.46 23.57
N VAL A 220 9.34 -0.23 23.82
CA VAL A 220 10.30 0.86 24.07
C VAL A 220 10.87 0.61 25.46
N LEU A 221 12.08 0.07 25.51
CA LEU A 221 12.84 -0.10 26.74
C LEU A 221 13.34 1.25 27.25
#